data_f9d7f3bc57845a48564410d85e387c7a
#
_entry.id   f9d7f3bc57845a48564410d85e387c7a
#
_cell.length_a   1.000
_cell.length_b   1.000
_cell.length_c   1.000
_cell.angle_alpha   90.00
_cell.angle_beta   90.00
_cell.angle_gamma   90.00
#
_symmetry.space_group_name_H-M   'P 1'
#
loop_
_entity.id
_entity.type
_entity.pdbx_description
1 polymer ?
#
loop_
_entity_poly.entity_id
_entity_poly.type
_entity_poly.pdbx_seq_one_letter_code
_entity_poly.pdbx_strand_id
1 'polypeptide(L)'
;EADGTGHILGRAWDYIPDYYTGTIIASNSFIENEPEKLQRFLTAYYQVHEEVKNDYFDEFVAWAAKEMNTSEEVMRKAIESEIDVWLDYPVIPEDRLATTFEYLKEYGWVDENVSYEGTYTNEFAQGAADTLGMTDPEAK
;
A
#
# COMPACT_ATOMS: atom_id res chain seq x y z
N GLU A 1 14.67 12.62 11.72
CA GLU A 1 16.04 13.13 11.40
C GLU A 1 16.08 14.66 11.29
N ALA A 2 15.06 15.28 10.72
CA ALA A 2 15.07 16.72 10.44
C ALA A 2 15.21 17.62 11.68
N ASP A 3 14.76 17.17 12.84
CA ASP A 3 14.84 17.85 14.13
C ASP A 3 16.01 17.38 15.02
N GLY A 4 16.82 16.43 14.53
CA GLY A 4 17.97 15.88 15.23
C GLY A 4 17.64 14.91 16.37
N THR A 5 16.38 14.51 16.54
CA THR A 5 15.96 13.60 17.63
C THR A 5 16.27 12.14 17.34
N GLY A 6 16.53 11.78 16.07
CA GLY A 6 16.84 10.42 15.68
C GLY A 6 17.44 10.32 14.29
N HIS A 7 17.85 9.13 13.92
CA HIS A 7 18.31 8.81 12.56
C HIS A 7 17.84 7.39 12.16
N ILE A 8 17.67 7.20 10.87
CA ILE A 8 17.29 5.90 10.30
C ILE A 8 18.51 4.98 10.35
N LEU A 9 18.37 3.84 11.03
CA LEU A 9 19.40 2.81 11.10
C LEU A 9 19.37 1.87 9.90
N GLY A 10 18.20 1.67 9.32
CA GLY A 10 17.94 0.81 8.17
C GLY A 10 16.46 0.81 7.84
N ARG A 11 16.09 0.35 6.67
CA ARG A 11 14.71 0.27 6.22
C ARG A 11 14.29 -1.19 6.14
N ALA A 12 13.02 -1.50 6.43
CA ALA A 12 12.53 -2.88 6.43
C ALA A 12 12.79 -3.58 5.08
N TRP A 13 12.57 -2.90 3.98
CA TRP A 13 12.78 -3.45 2.62
C TRP A 13 14.25 -3.70 2.25
N ASP A 14 15.23 -3.12 2.97
CA ASP A 14 16.65 -3.43 2.78
C ASP A 14 17.00 -4.82 3.34
N TYR A 15 16.21 -5.32 4.29
CA TYR A 15 16.44 -6.59 5.02
C TYR A 15 15.46 -7.68 4.64
N ILE A 16 14.23 -7.30 4.31
CA ILE A 16 13.15 -8.20 3.94
C ILE A 16 12.59 -7.70 2.60
N PRO A 17 13.27 -8.03 1.49
CA PRO A 17 12.76 -7.71 0.16
C PRO A 17 11.41 -8.41 -0.04
N ASP A 18 10.54 -7.77 -0.80
CA ASP A 18 9.21 -8.28 -1.12
C ASP A 18 8.22 -8.41 0.06
N TYR A 19 8.53 -7.80 1.21
CA TYR A 19 7.60 -7.75 2.34
C TYR A 19 6.41 -6.85 2.02
N TYR A 20 5.21 -7.41 2.11
CA TYR A 20 3.96 -6.71 1.81
C TYR A 20 3.29 -6.22 3.10
N THR A 21 3.22 -4.91 3.29
CA THR A 21 2.82 -4.32 4.59
C THR A 21 1.44 -3.67 4.62
N GLY A 22 0.89 -3.31 3.47
CA GLY A 22 -0.32 -2.47 3.43
C GLY A 22 -1.45 -3.12 2.64
N THR A 23 -2.63 -3.23 3.24
CA THR A 23 -3.84 -3.72 2.57
C THR A 23 -5.05 -2.86 2.91
N ILE A 24 -6.00 -2.80 1.99
CA ILE A 24 -7.33 -2.27 2.27
C ILE A 24 -8.19 -3.41 2.79
N ILE A 25 -8.79 -3.23 3.98
CA ILE A 25 -9.62 -4.24 4.62
C ILE A 25 -11.09 -3.85 4.47
N ALA A 26 -11.91 -4.81 4.03
CA ALA A 26 -13.35 -4.69 3.99
C ALA A 26 -14.01 -5.86 4.73
N SER A 27 -15.15 -5.64 5.38
CA SER A 27 -15.91 -6.73 5.99
C SER A 27 -16.56 -7.62 4.93
N ASN A 28 -16.68 -8.92 5.22
CA ASN A 28 -17.36 -9.85 4.31
C ASN A 28 -18.77 -9.39 3.96
N SER A 29 -19.51 -8.88 4.94
CA SER A 29 -20.87 -8.35 4.71
C SER A 29 -20.87 -7.13 3.78
N PHE A 30 -19.84 -6.29 3.79
CA PHE A 30 -19.74 -5.18 2.85
C PHE A 30 -19.39 -5.66 1.45
N ILE A 31 -18.48 -6.63 1.33
CA ILE A 31 -18.13 -7.25 0.05
C ILE A 31 -19.37 -7.91 -0.59
N GLU A 32 -20.16 -8.66 0.18
CA GLU A 32 -21.32 -9.39 -0.30
C GLU A 32 -22.51 -8.49 -0.65
N ASN A 33 -22.79 -7.47 0.16
CA ASN A 33 -24.01 -6.65 0.03
C ASN A 33 -23.81 -5.34 -0.74
N GLU A 34 -22.58 -4.85 -0.84
CA GLU A 34 -22.29 -3.54 -1.46
C GLU A 34 -21.07 -3.60 -2.42
N PRO A 35 -20.95 -4.63 -3.27
CA PRO A 35 -19.77 -4.85 -4.12
C PRO A 35 -19.52 -3.67 -5.06
N GLU A 36 -20.57 -3.04 -5.60
CA GLU A 36 -20.45 -1.88 -6.48
C GLU A 36 -19.88 -0.64 -5.76
N LYS A 37 -20.19 -0.49 -4.47
CA LYS A 37 -19.63 0.62 -3.68
C LYS A 37 -18.14 0.38 -3.40
N LEU A 38 -17.79 -0.86 -3.06
CA LEU A 38 -16.39 -1.24 -2.85
C LEU A 38 -15.57 -1.03 -4.14
N GLN A 39 -16.11 -1.47 -5.29
CA GLN A 39 -15.45 -1.28 -6.58
C GLN A 39 -15.21 0.21 -6.88
N ARG A 40 -16.23 1.06 -6.71
CA ARG A 40 -16.09 2.50 -6.93
C ARG A 40 -15.11 3.15 -5.97
N PHE A 41 -15.12 2.71 -4.70
CA PHE A 41 -14.18 3.21 -3.70
C PHE A 41 -12.74 2.89 -4.11
N LEU A 42 -12.44 1.64 -4.46
CA LEU A 42 -11.09 1.25 -4.87
C LEU A 42 -10.65 1.94 -6.16
N THR A 43 -11.54 2.07 -7.14
CA THR A 43 -11.22 2.80 -8.37
C THR A 43 -10.84 4.26 -8.06
N ALA A 44 -11.62 4.96 -7.24
CA ALA A 44 -11.33 6.33 -6.84
C ALA A 44 -10.04 6.43 -5.99
N TYR A 45 -9.81 5.47 -5.10
CA TYR A 45 -8.60 5.42 -4.26
C TYR A 45 -7.34 5.31 -5.13
N TYR A 46 -7.32 4.39 -6.08
CA TYR A 46 -6.14 4.21 -6.94
C TYR A 46 -5.99 5.32 -7.98
N GLN A 47 -7.07 5.92 -8.43
CA GLN A 47 -6.99 7.14 -9.25
C GLN A 47 -6.27 8.26 -8.49
N VAL A 48 -6.69 8.53 -7.23
CA VAL A 48 -6.04 9.55 -6.39
C VAL A 48 -4.59 9.19 -6.10
N HIS A 49 -4.29 7.91 -5.86
CA HIS A 49 -2.93 7.45 -5.62
C HIS A 49 -2.00 7.77 -6.81
N GLU A 50 -2.45 7.53 -8.03
CA GLU A 50 -1.73 7.91 -9.25
C GLU A 50 -1.56 9.44 -9.38
N GLU A 51 -2.64 10.19 -9.17
CA GLU A 51 -2.64 11.65 -9.27
C GLU A 51 -1.70 12.30 -8.24
N VAL A 52 -1.67 11.76 -7.02
CA VAL A 52 -0.79 12.23 -5.93
C VAL A 52 0.69 12.01 -6.24
N LYS A 53 1.03 10.93 -6.92
CA LYS A 53 2.44 10.67 -7.33
C LYS A 53 2.90 11.56 -8.47
N ASN A 54 1.99 12.15 -9.22
CA ASN A 54 2.26 12.91 -10.43
C ASN A 54 1.81 14.37 -10.32
N ASP A 55 0.60 14.66 -10.73
CA ASP A 55 0.11 16.03 -10.96
C ASP A 55 -0.17 16.80 -9.66
N TYR A 56 -0.50 16.12 -8.58
CA TYR A 56 -0.91 16.72 -7.28
C TYR A 56 0.09 16.46 -6.15
N PHE A 57 1.34 16.19 -6.47
CA PHE A 57 2.35 15.88 -5.45
C PHE A 57 2.57 17.02 -4.46
N ASP A 58 2.68 18.26 -4.94
CA ASP A 58 2.91 19.42 -4.09
C ASP A 58 1.72 19.73 -3.18
N GLU A 59 0.48 19.63 -3.70
CA GLU A 59 -0.74 19.79 -2.93
C GLU A 59 -0.88 18.71 -1.86
N PHE A 60 -0.50 17.48 -2.20
CA PHE A 60 -0.49 16.37 -1.24
C PHE A 60 0.52 16.60 -0.12
N VAL A 61 1.74 17.03 -0.45
CA VAL A 61 2.76 17.38 0.54
C VAL A 61 2.24 18.46 1.50
N ALA A 62 1.64 19.53 0.97
CA ALA A 62 1.11 20.62 1.78
C ALA A 62 -0.03 20.15 2.70
N TRP A 63 -0.95 19.34 2.17
CA TRP A 63 -2.03 18.74 2.95
C TRP A 63 -1.50 17.80 4.03
N ALA A 64 -0.61 16.88 3.69
CA ALA A 64 -0.05 15.91 4.62
C ALA A 64 0.77 16.58 5.73
N ALA A 65 1.55 17.61 5.40
CA ALA A 65 2.31 18.39 6.38
C ALA A 65 1.39 19.04 7.42
N LYS A 66 0.25 19.59 6.98
CA LYS A 66 -0.76 20.18 7.86
C LYS A 66 -1.40 19.12 8.76
N GLU A 67 -1.84 17.98 8.20
CA GLU A 67 -2.48 16.91 8.96
C GLU A 67 -1.53 16.27 9.98
N MET A 68 -0.26 16.13 9.63
CA MET A 68 0.78 15.56 10.50
C MET A 68 1.45 16.60 11.42
N ASN A 69 1.01 17.86 11.38
CA ASN A 69 1.55 18.95 12.17
C ASN A 69 3.09 19.08 12.06
N THR A 70 3.59 19.05 10.82
CA THR A 70 5.01 19.18 10.48
C THR A 70 5.22 20.22 9.38
N SER A 71 6.47 20.49 9.00
CA SER A 71 6.76 21.38 7.87
C SER A 71 6.63 20.62 6.53
N GLU A 72 6.30 21.36 5.46
CA GLU A 72 6.26 20.80 4.10
C GLU A 72 7.64 20.26 3.67
N GLU A 73 8.73 20.88 4.10
CA GLU A 73 10.08 20.39 3.82
C GLU A 73 10.33 19.01 4.42
N VAL A 74 9.93 18.80 5.67
CA VAL A 74 10.07 17.51 6.36
C VAL A 74 9.16 16.47 5.72
N MET A 75 7.91 16.83 5.44
CA MET A 75 6.94 15.94 4.82
C MET A 75 7.38 15.51 3.41
N ARG A 76 7.84 16.45 2.60
CA ARG A 76 8.38 16.17 1.27
C ARG A 76 9.52 15.15 1.30
N LYS A 77 10.52 15.38 2.15
CA LYS A 77 11.63 14.43 2.30
C LYS A 77 11.17 13.04 2.77
N ALA A 78 10.19 12.97 3.66
CA ALA A 78 9.63 11.70 4.11
C ALA A 78 8.96 10.96 2.95
N ILE A 79 8.08 11.62 2.21
CA ILE A 79 7.37 11.01 1.06
C ILE A 79 8.36 10.60 -0.03
N GLU A 80 9.26 11.49 -0.46
CA GLU A 80 10.28 11.20 -1.50
C GLU A 80 11.19 10.03 -1.11
N SER A 81 11.40 9.79 0.19
CA SER A 81 12.21 8.68 0.66
C SER A 81 11.52 7.31 0.58
N GLU A 82 10.20 7.29 0.37
CA GLU A 82 9.38 6.07 0.39
C GLU A 82 8.55 5.88 -0.88
N ILE A 83 8.42 6.92 -1.71
CA ILE A 83 7.52 6.89 -2.88
C ILE A 83 7.85 5.75 -3.87
N ASP A 84 9.12 5.38 -3.97
CA ASP A 84 9.58 4.32 -4.87
C ASP A 84 9.17 2.91 -4.39
N VAL A 85 8.79 2.77 -3.12
CA VAL A 85 8.32 1.48 -2.58
C VAL A 85 6.80 1.41 -2.48
N TRP A 86 6.09 2.46 -2.87
CA TRP A 86 4.64 2.41 -3.00
C TRP A 86 4.27 1.58 -4.22
N LEU A 87 3.44 0.56 -4.01
CA LEU A 87 2.97 -0.26 -5.12
C LEU A 87 2.04 0.54 -6.02
N ASP A 88 2.39 0.61 -7.29
CA ASP A 88 1.64 1.33 -8.30
C ASP A 88 0.50 0.51 -8.91
N TYR A 89 0.53 -0.80 -8.71
CA TYR A 89 -0.49 -1.71 -9.21
C TYR A 89 -1.36 -2.25 -8.06
N PRO A 90 -2.70 -2.18 -8.19
CA PRO A 90 -3.62 -2.43 -7.07
C PRO A 90 -3.71 -3.88 -6.61
N VAL A 91 -3.33 -4.83 -7.47
CA VAL A 91 -3.46 -6.27 -7.21
C VAL A 91 -2.42 -6.71 -6.19
N ILE A 92 -2.86 -7.43 -5.16
CA ILE A 92 -1.95 -7.99 -4.16
C ILE A 92 -1.07 -9.06 -4.83
N PRO A 93 0.25 -8.91 -4.84
CA PRO A 93 1.15 -9.92 -5.38
C PRO A 93 1.18 -11.14 -4.47
N GLU A 94 0.79 -12.29 -4.98
CA GLU A 94 0.64 -13.51 -4.17
C GLU A 94 1.97 -14.02 -3.62
N ASP A 95 3.04 -13.93 -4.37
CA ASP A 95 4.38 -14.30 -3.95
C ASP A 95 4.91 -13.43 -2.82
N ARG A 96 4.66 -12.12 -2.86
CA ARG A 96 5.01 -11.18 -1.77
C ARG A 96 4.15 -11.43 -0.52
N LEU A 97 2.87 -11.75 -0.72
CA LEU A 97 1.99 -12.12 0.39
C LEU A 97 2.46 -13.41 1.06
N ALA A 98 2.82 -14.44 0.27
CA ALA A 98 3.38 -15.69 0.76
C ALA A 98 4.67 -15.45 1.56
N THR A 99 5.61 -14.71 0.99
CA THR A 99 6.87 -14.33 1.65
C THR A 99 6.62 -13.61 2.97
N THR A 100 5.70 -12.65 2.99
CA THR A 100 5.31 -11.93 4.21
C THR A 100 4.80 -12.89 5.28
N PHE A 101 3.93 -13.83 4.91
CA PHE A 101 3.39 -14.82 5.85
C PHE A 101 4.45 -15.77 6.41
N GLU A 102 5.42 -16.19 5.61
CA GLU A 102 6.56 -16.99 6.06
C GLU A 102 7.36 -16.25 7.12
N TYR A 103 7.69 -14.97 6.90
CA TYR A 103 8.37 -14.15 7.92
C TYR A 103 7.54 -13.99 9.20
N LEU A 104 6.23 -13.73 9.08
CA LEU A 104 5.35 -13.59 10.24
C LEU A 104 5.31 -14.87 11.10
N LYS A 105 5.37 -16.05 10.47
CA LYS A 105 5.46 -17.35 11.14
C LYS A 105 6.83 -17.56 11.78
N GLU A 106 7.91 -17.30 11.04
CA GLU A 106 9.29 -17.43 11.52
C GLU A 106 9.53 -16.62 12.80
N TYR A 107 8.98 -15.40 12.86
CA TYR A 107 9.09 -14.54 14.04
C TYR A 107 8.02 -14.81 15.12
N GLY A 108 7.14 -15.78 14.92
CA GLY A 108 6.11 -16.15 15.87
C GLY A 108 4.98 -15.10 16.03
N TRP A 109 4.81 -14.23 15.07
CA TRP A 109 3.72 -13.23 15.07
C TRP A 109 2.40 -13.83 14.59
N VAL A 110 2.47 -14.88 13.81
CA VAL A 110 1.33 -15.67 13.33
C VAL A 110 1.62 -17.14 13.64
N ASP A 111 0.59 -17.88 14.12
CA ASP A 111 0.70 -19.32 14.38
C ASP A 111 1.00 -20.08 13.08
N GLU A 112 1.82 -21.13 13.16
CA GLU A 112 2.21 -21.96 12.01
C GLU A 112 1.02 -22.56 11.24
N ASN A 113 -0.10 -22.79 11.96
CA ASN A 113 -1.33 -23.36 11.37
C ASN A 113 -2.20 -22.33 10.65
N VAL A 114 -1.89 -21.03 10.74
CA VAL A 114 -2.68 -19.99 10.07
C VAL A 114 -2.28 -19.96 8.59
N SER A 115 -3.30 -19.91 7.71
CA SER A 115 -3.15 -19.70 6.27
C SER A 115 -3.73 -18.35 5.86
N TYR A 116 -3.12 -17.73 4.86
CA TYR A 116 -3.69 -16.54 4.22
C TYR A 116 -4.68 -16.90 3.09
N GLU A 117 -4.72 -18.18 2.69
CA GLU A 117 -5.63 -18.64 1.64
C GLU A 117 -7.09 -18.35 2.00
N GLY A 118 -7.82 -17.74 1.08
CA GLY A 118 -9.22 -17.36 1.28
C GLY A 118 -9.43 -16.13 2.20
N THR A 119 -8.37 -15.48 2.66
CA THR A 119 -8.47 -14.26 3.49
C THR A 119 -8.45 -12.96 2.68
N TYR A 120 -8.14 -13.04 1.40
CA TYR A 120 -8.08 -11.89 0.49
C TYR A 120 -8.75 -12.20 -0.85
N THR A 121 -9.03 -11.14 -1.60
CA THR A 121 -9.48 -11.20 -2.99
C THR A 121 -8.86 -10.07 -3.80
N ASN A 122 -8.46 -10.37 -5.02
CA ASN A 122 -7.97 -9.40 -5.98
C ASN A 122 -9.06 -8.92 -6.96
N GLU A 123 -10.29 -9.41 -6.86
CA GLU A 123 -11.38 -9.12 -7.79
C GLU A 123 -11.60 -7.62 -7.98
N PHE A 124 -11.77 -6.89 -6.88
CA PHE A 124 -12.05 -5.44 -6.91
C PHE A 124 -10.82 -4.62 -7.26
N ALA A 125 -9.64 -5.06 -6.84
CA ALA A 125 -8.37 -4.44 -7.19
C ALA A 125 -8.11 -4.55 -8.70
N GLN A 126 -8.32 -5.74 -9.28
CA GLN A 126 -8.23 -5.96 -10.71
C GLN A 126 -9.27 -5.12 -11.48
N GLY A 127 -10.52 -5.08 -11.00
CA GLY A 127 -11.56 -4.22 -11.59
C GLY A 127 -11.21 -2.72 -11.57
N ALA A 128 -10.50 -2.25 -10.55
CA ALA A 128 -9.99 -0.89 -10.49
C ALA A 128 -8.87 -0.67 -11.52
N ALA A 129 -7.90 -1.59 -11.60
CA ALA A 129 -6.83 -1.56 -12.57
C ALA A 129 -7.36 -1.52 -14.02
N ASP A 130 -8.31 -2.39 -14.34
CA ASP A 130 -8.93 -2.47 -15.67
C ASP A 130 -9.67 -1.16 -16.01
N THR A 131 -10.40 -0.59 -15.05
CA THR A 131 -11.15 0.66 -15.23
C THR A 131 -10.21 1.86 -15.49
N LEU A 132 -9.07 1.88 -14.81
CA LEU A 132 -8.07 2.95 -14.91
C LEU A 132 -7.07 2.72 -16.05
N GLY A 133 -7.13 1.58 -16.73
CA GLY A 133 -6.20 1.23 -17.79
C GLY A 133 -4.76 1.01 -17.30
N MET A 134 -4.63 0.60 -16.02
CA MET A 134 -3.33 0.32 -15.41
C MET A 134 -2.75 -0.98 -15.99
N THR A 135 -1.45 -1.00 -16.13
CA THR A 135 -0.73 -2.18 -16.62
C THR A 135 0.06 -2.80 -15.48
N ASP A 136 -0.06 -4.09 -15.31
CA ASP A 136 0.74 -4.84 -14.33
C ASP A 136 2.23 -4.73 -14.69
N PRO A 137 3.08 -4.10 -13.86
CA PRO A 137 4.50 -3.94 -14.14
C PRO A 137 5.26 -5.27 -14.13
N GLU A 138 4.69 -6.32 -13.53
CA GLU A 138 5.27 -7.66 -13.43
C GLU A 138 4.68 -8.65 -14.45
N ALA A 139 3.68 -8.24 -15.24
CA ALA A 139 3.13 -9.07 -16.31
C ALA A 139 4.20 -9.34 -17.39
N LYS A 140 4.55 -10.61 -17.52
CA LYS A 140 5.52 -11.12 -18.52
C LYS A 140 4.84 -11.56 -19.79
#